data_ba859995441b7564043b65e553252ac6
#
_entry.id   ba859995441b7564043b65e553252ac6
#
_cell.length_a   1.000
_cell.length_b   1.000
_cell.length_c   1.000
_cell.angle_alpha   90.00
_cell.angle_beta   90.00
_cell.angle_gamma   90.00
#
_symmetry.space_group_name_H-M   'P 1'
#
loop_
_entity.id
_entity.type
_entity.pdbx_description
1 polymer ?
#
loop_
_entity_poly.entity_id
_entity_poly.type
_entity_poly.pdbx_seq_one_letter_code
_entity_poly.pdbx_strand_id
1 'polypeptide(L)'
;MSLTRRQVGSAALAAVPLALAATGTARAAGPRTRTLYIAGDSTAAQKYADAAPETGWGMALPFFLHREVAVADHAVNGRSSKSFLDEGRLAVILASIGPQDVLLVQFAHNDEKSEDPTRYTEPWTTYQDCLRRYLDGARERGARPVLATPVERRRFDADGDAVPTHGAYPAAMRALAEAEGVALLDIEALSLALWQRLGVEETKTYFNWTATEQDNTHFNPPGAIAVARLVARELLRTRVLAPREVRRLDEDVPASWITWPDATA
;
A
#
# COMPACT_ATOMS: atom_id res chain seq x y z
N MET A 1 -36.23 -66.05 68.77
CA MET A 1 -35.04 -66.46 68.05
C MET A 1 -34.88 -65.53 66.84
N SER A 2 -34.05 -64.56 66.91
CA SER A 2 -33.59 -63.87 65.75
C SER A 2 -32.52 -62.90 66.15
N LEU A 3 -31.33 -63.03 65.59
CA LEU A 3 -30.14 -62.27 65.86
C LEU A 3 -30.13 -61.00 65.00
N THR A 4 -29.97 -59.88 65.66
CA THR A 4 -29.74 -58.55 65.02
C THR A 4 -28.33 -58.41 64.54
N ARG A 5 -28.15 -58.05 63.26
CA ARG A 5 -26.84 -57.62 62.68
C ARG A 5 -26.67 -56.13 62.86
N ARG A 6 -25.54 -55.73 63.48
CA ARG A 6 -25.03 -54.37 63.56
C ARG A 6 -24.55 -53.91 62.19
N GLN A 7 -25.04 -52.77 61.75
CA GLN A 7 -24.45 -52.03 60.58
C GLN A 7 -23.25 -51.17 61.04
N VAL A 8 -22.14 -51.45 60.42
CA VAL A 8 -20.91 -50.60 60.54
C VAL A 8 -20.99 -49.57 59.44
N GLY A 9 -21.12 -48.31 59.85
CA GLY A 9 -21.06 -47.17 58.87
C GLY A 9 -19.64 -46.88 58.50
N SER A 10 -19.37 -46.94 57.20
CA SER A 10 -18.11 -46.47 56.60
C SER A 10 -18.25 -45.00 56.20
N ALA A 11 -17.52 -44.13 56.86
CA ALA A 11 -17.39 -42.72 56.45
C ALA A 11 -16.45 -42.61 55.24
N ALA A 12 -17.01 -42.23 54.11
CA ALA A 12 -16.19 -41.88 52.94
C ALA A 12 -15.74 -40.43 53.04
N LEU A 13 -14.44 -40.24 53.18
CA LEU A 13 -13.81 -38.90 52.99
C LEU A 13 -13.81 -38.55 51.51
N ALA A 14 -14.59 -37.53 51.16
CA ALA A 14 -14.55 -36.93 49.84
C ALA A 14 -13.32 -36.00 49.73
N ALA A 15 -12.34 -36.40 48.94
CA ALA A 15 -11.21 -35.53 48.56
C ALA A 15 -11.70 -34.54 47.50
N VAL A 16 -11.71 -33.24 47.82
CA VAL A 16 -11.97 -32.16 46.87
C VAL A 16 -10.66 -31.88 46.12
N PRO A 17 -10.63 -31.99 44.78
CA PRO A 17 -9.41 -31.59 44.05
C PRO A 17 -9.32 -30.06 44.03
N LEU A 18 -8.26 -29.53 44.60
CA LEU A 18 -7.88 -28.13 44.51
C LEU A 18 -7.36 -27.87 43.08
N ALA A 19 -8.23 -27.32 42.21
CA ALA A 19 -7.84 -26.87 40.88
C ALA A 19 -6.96 -25.60 41.03
N LEU A 20 -5.64 -25.74 40.87
CA LEU A 20 -4.74 -24.62 40.67
C LEU A 20 -5.13 -23.95 39.33
N ALA A 21 -5.85 -22.84 39.41
CA ALA A 21 -5.99 -21.95 38.27
C ALA A 21 -4.63 -21.34 37.97
N ALA A 22 -3.94 -21.84 36.95
CA ALA A 22 -2.77 -21.19 36.39
C ALA A 22 -3.25 -19.85 35.77
N THR A 23 -3.11 -18.77 36.53
CA THR A 23 -3.22 -17.42 35.98
C THR A 23 -2.00 -17.18 35.08
N GLY A 24 -2.12 -17.65 33.83
CA GLY A 24 -1.22 -17.26 32.77
C GLY A 24 -1.33 -15.74 32.62
N THR A 25 -0.32 -15.02 33.08
CA THR A 25 -0.16 -13.60 32.76
C THR A 25 -0.09 -13.50 31.25
N ALA A 26 -1.19 -13.09 30.60
CA ALA A 26 -1.18 -12.69 29.22
C ALA A 26 -0.15 -11.59 29.11
N ARG A 27 1.02 -11.93 28.56
CA ARG A 27 2.06 -10.97 28.24
C ARG A 27 1.41 -10.00 27.27
N ALA A 28 1.21 -8.75 27.69
CA ALA A 28 0.70 -7.71 26.83
C ALA A 28 1.58 -7.72 25.57
N ALA A 29 1.00 -8.09 24.43
CA ALA A 29 1.67 -7.97 23.15
C ALA A 29 2.08 -6.50 23.06
N GLY A 30 3.37 -6.24 22.83
CA GLY A 30 3.85 -4.89 22.59
C GLY A 30 3.04 -4.24 21.47
N PRO A 31 3.06 -2.91 21.35
CA PRO A 31 2.26 -2.24 20.32
C PRO A 31 2.55 -2.92 18.99
N ARG A 32 1.50 -3.50 18.39
CA ARG A 32 1.61 -4.16 17.09
C ARG A 32 1.98 -3.09 16.08
N THR A 33 3.10 -3.26 15.42
CA THR A 33 3.52 -2.43 14.30
C THR A 33 2.52 -2.68 13.16
N ARG A 34 1.83 -1.64 12.71
CA ARG A 34 0.98 -1.72 11.53
C ARG A 34 1.88 -1.81 10.30
N THR A 35 1.52 -2.64 9.33
CA THR A 35 2.18 -2.69 8.03
C THR A 35 1.29 -2.09 6.96
N LEU A 36 1.86 -1.19 6.15
CA LEU A 36 1.27 -0.69 4.93
C LEU A 36 1.89 -1.46 3.76
N TYR A 37 1.10 -2.33 3.16
CA TYR A 37 1.47 -3.09 1.97
C TYR A 37 1.13 -2.28 0.73
N ILE A 38 2.04 -2.18 -0.23
CA ILE A 38 1.84 -1.49 -1.50
C ILE A 38 1.73 -2.55 -2.61
N ALA A 39 0.60 -2.59 -3.29
CA ALA A 39 0.43 -3.28 -4.57
C ALA A 39 0.41 -2.22 -5.68
N GLY A 40 1.35 -2.27 -6.61
CA GLY A 40 1.49 -1.22 -7.61
C GLY A 40 2.46 -1.57 -8.74
N ASP A 41 2.71 -0.58 -9.56
CA ASP A 41 3.56 -0.64 -10.74
C ASP A 41 4.96 -0.02 -10.52
N SER A 42 5.67 0.30 -11.61
CA SER A 42 7.02 0.84 -11.58
C SER A 42 7.13 2.20 -10.88
N THR A 43 6.06 2.97 -10.81
CA THR A 43 6.10 4.30 -10.17
C THR A 43 6.24 4.22 -8.66
N ALA A 44 5.77 3.12 -8.06
CA ALA A 44 5.88 2.84 -6.62
C ALA A 44 7.06 1.93 -6.28
N ALA A 45 7.44 1.02 -7.17
CA ALA A 45 8.32 -0.12 -6.91
C ALA A 45 9.71 0.23 -6.38
N GLN A 46 10.22 -0.65 -5.50
CA GLN A 46 11.64 -0.66 -5.12
C GLN A 46 12.52 -0.73 -6.36
N LYS A 47 13.53 0.12 -6.43
CA LYS A 47 14.60 0.10 -7.44
C LYS A 47 15.91 -0.35 -6.80
N TYR A 48 16.80 -0.87 -7.64
CA TYR A 48 18.10 -1.42 -7.24
C TYR A 48 19.24 -0.60 -7.85
N ALA A 49 20.47 -0.90 -7.46
CA ALA A 49 21.64 -0.12 -7.83
C ALA A 49 21.85 0.06 -9.35
N ASP A 50 21.46 -0.94 -10.14
CA ASP A 50 21.52 -0.92 -11.59
C ASP A 50 20.51 0.01 -12.27
N ALA A 51 19.44 0.37 -11.56
CA ALA A 51 18.41 1.29 -12.04
C ALA A 51 18.60 2.74 -11.55
N ALA A 52 19.58 3.00 -10.68
CA ALA A 52 19.80 4.36 -10.14
C ALA A 52 20.08 5.37 -11.28
N PRO A 53 19.50 6.58 -11.23
CA PRO A 53 18.75 7.21 -10.15
C PRO A 53 17.23 6.98 -10.17
N GLU A 54 16.70 6.05 -10.97
CA GLU A 54 15.28 5.75 -10.96
C GLU A 54 14.83 5.34 -9.56
N THR A 55 13.72 5.92 -9.08
CA THR A 55 13.24 5.77 -7.71
C THR A 55 11.73 5.64 -7.67
N GLY A 56 11.20 4.57 -7.09
CA GLY A 56 9.77 4.46 -6.83
C GLY A 56 9.36 5.28 -5.59
N TRP A 57 8.15 5.85 -5.58
CA TRP A 57 7.68 6.61 -4.42
C TRP A 57 7.53 5.72 -3.16
N GLY A 58 7.36 4.41 -3.31
CA GLY A 58 7.33 3.46 -2.20
C GLY A 58 8.64 3.45 -1.40
N MET A 59 9.80 3.67 -2.06
CA MET A 59 11.09 3.78 -1.40
C MET A 59 11.19 5.01 -0.49
N ALA A 60 10.51 6.10 -0.84
CA ALA A 60 10.54 7.34 -0.08
C ALA A 60 9.45 7.42 1.00
N LEU A 61 8.38 6.62 0.90
CA LEU A 61 7.25 6.68 1.82
C LEU A 61 7.63 6.49 3.30
N PRO A 62 8.59 5.62 3.69
CA PRO A 62 9.02 5.45 5.07
C PRO A 62 9.56 6.74 5.73
N PHE A 63 10.05 7.71 4.96
CA PHE A 63 10.53 8.99 5.51
C PHE A 63 9.39 9.81 6.13
N PHE A 64 8.17 9.62 5.64
CA PHE A 64 6.98 10.34 6.07
C PHE A 64 6.13 9.57 7.09
N LEU A 65 6.51 8.35 7.42
CA LEU A 65 5.81 7.52 8.39
C LEU A 65 6.59 7.36 9.68
N HIS A 66 5.87 7.29 10.80
CA HIS A 66 6.50 6.99 12.08
C HIS A 66 6.89 5.52 12.14
N ARG A 67 7.92 5.20 12.92
CA ARG A 67 8.48 3.82 13.06
C ARG A 67 7.46 2.72 13.44
N GLU A 68 6.28 3.13 13.89
CA GLU A 68 5.17 2.21 14.23
C GLU A 68 4.40 1.74 12.98
N VAL A 69 4.68 2.34 11.82
CA VAL A 69 4.11 1.94 10.53
C VAL A 69 5.23 1.44 9.63
N ALA A 70 5.29 0.14 9.44
CA ALA A 70 6.20 -0.46 8.47
C ALA A 70 5.64 -0.32 7.05
N VAL A 71 6.51 -0.26 6.05
CA VAL A 71 6.11 -0.31 4.63
C VAL A 71 6.63 -1.61 4.03
N ALA A 72 5.74 -2.39 3.44
CA ALA A 72 6.05 -3.57 2.66
C ALA A 72 5.71 -3.27 1.18
N ASP A 73 6.71 -2.84 0.43
CA ASP A 73 6.53 -2.50 -0.97
C ASP A 73 6.59 -3.77 -1.84
N HIS A 74 5.44 -4.18 -2.37
CA HIS A 74 5.28 -5.30 -3.29
C HIS A 74 5.06 -4.84 -4.74
N ALA A 75 5.15 -3.53 -5.01
CA ALA A 75 5.00 -3.00 -6.36
C ALA A 75 6.10 -3.54 -7.29
N VAL A 76 5.77 -3.76 -8.55
CA VAL A 76 6.68 -4.36 -9.53
C VAL A 76 6.61 -3.64 -10.86
N ASN A 77 7.77 -3.35 -11.44
CA ASN A 77 7.89 -2.70 -12.74
C ASN A 77 7.06 -3.39 -13.82
N GLY A 78 6.30 -2.62 -14.60
CA GLY A 78 5.59 -3.11 -15.77
C GLY A 78 4.28 -3.87 -15.47
N ARG A 79 3.84 -3.95 -14.21
CA ARG A 79 2.61 -4.69 -13.85
C ARG A 79 1.40 -3.79 -13.91
N SER A 80 0.35 -4.31 -14.53
CA SER A 80 -1.01 -3.79 -14.43
C SER A 80 -1.76 -4.42 -13.26
N SER A 81 -2.94 -3.91 -12.93
CA SER A 81 -3.82 -4.54 -11.94
C SER A 81 -4.10 -6.02 -12.27
N LYS A 82 -4.26 -6.32 -13.56
CA LYS A 82 -4.49 -7.67 -14.09
C LYS A 82 -3.25 -8.56 -13.98
N SER A 83 -2.12 -8.14 -14.58
CA SER A 83 -0.91 -8.98 -14.63
C SER A 83 -0.34 -9.26 -13.24
N PHE A 84 -0.46 -8.32 -12.30
CA PHE A 84 -0.07 -8.54 -10.91
C PHE A 84 -0.90 -9.66 -10.25
N LEU A 85 -2.19 -9.74 -10.55
CA LEU A 85 -3.06 -10.82 -10.11
C LEU A 85 -2.70 -12.16 -10.79
N ASP A 86 -2.55 -12.15 -12.10
CA ASP A 86 -2.30 -13.34 -12.90
C ASP A 86 -0.95 -14.01 -12.54
N GLU A 87 0.03 -13.22 -12.09
CA GLU A 87 1.31 -13.69 -11.56
C GLU A 87 1.25 -14.17 -10.09
N GLY A 88 0.08 -14.16 -9.46
CA GLY A 88 -0.11 -14.60 -8.07
C GLY A 88 0.48 -13.65 -7.02
N ARG A 89 0.85 -12.42 -7.38
CA ARG A 89 1.53 -11.47 -6.48
C ARG A 89 0.62 -10.99 -5.34
N LEU A 90 -0.68 -10.84 -5.60
CA LEU A 90 -1.63 -10.53 -4.53
C LEU A 90 -1.64 -11.65 -3.49
N ALA A 91 -1.57 -12.92 -3.88
CA ALA A 91 -1.56 -14.04 -2.94
C ALA A 91 -0.36 -13.98 -1.97
N VAL A 92 0.80 -13.48 -2.43
CA VAL A 92 1.98 -13.27 -1.58
C VAL A 92 1.68 -12.23 -0.49
N ILE A 93 1.04 -11.12 -0.84
CA ILE A 93 0.62 -10.10 0.13
C ILE A 93 -0.38 -10.70 1.11
N LEU A 94 -1.40 -11.41 0.60
CA LEU A 94 -2.48 -11.98 1.40
C LEU A 94 -2.01 -13.10 2.35
N ALA A 95 -0.86 -13.70 2.11
CA ALA A 95 -0.25 -14.65 3.03
C ALA A 95 0.29 -14.00 4.32
N SER A 96 0.59 -12.70 4.29
CA SER A 96 1.24 -11.99 5.39
C SER A 96 0.38 -10.88 6.01
N ILE A 97 -0.51 -10.26 5.22
CA ILE A 97 -1.37 -9.16 5.68
C ILE A 97 -2.41 -9.65 6.69
N GLY A 98 -2.72 -8.83 7.68
CA GLY A 98 -3.68 -9.19 8.71
C GLY A 98 -4.45 -7.99 9.27
N PRO A 99 -5.21 -8.21 10.36
CA PRO A 99 -6.00 -7.15 10.98
C PRO A 99 -5.15 -5.95 11.38
N GLN A 100 -5.66 -4.75 11.12
CA GLN A 100 -5.04 -3.44 11.30
C GLN A 100 -4.03 -3.03 10.23
N ASP A 101 -3.55 -3.96 9.38
CA ASP A 101 -2.71 -3.62 8.25
C ASP A 101 -3.51 -2.88 7.16
N VAL A 102 -2.79 -2.25 6.26
CA VAL A 102 -3.36 -1.51 5.14
C VAL A 102 -2.86 -2.11 3.84
N LEU A 103 -3.75 -2.36 2.88
CA LEU A 103 -3.38 -2.65 1.50
C LEU A 103 -3.65 -1.41 0.65
N LEU A 104 -2.60 -0.72 0.24
CA LEU A 104 -2.64 0.41 -0.69
C LEU A 104 -2.43 -0.09 -2.11
N VAL A 105 -3.39 0.17 -2.99
CA VAL A 105 -3.42 -0.32 -4.36
C VAL A 105 -3.35 0.84 -5.34
N GLN A 106 -2.33 0.87 -6.20
CA GLN A 106 -2.15 1.87 -7.25
C GLN A 106 -1.73 1.22 -8.57
N PHE A 107 -2.59 1.27 -9.56
CA PHE A 107 -2.33 0.81 -10.93
C PHE A 107 -2.99 1.74 -11.94
N ALA A 108 -2.57 1.73 -13.17
CA ALA A 108 -3.17 2.15 -14.43
C ALA A 108 -2.13 2.24 -15.55
N HIS A 109 -0.89 2.65 -15.26
CA HIS A 109 0.16 2.89 -16.26
C HIS A 109 0.38 1.73 -17.24
N ASN A 110 0.08 0.52 -16.81
CA ASN A 110 0.20 -0.66 -17.65
C ASN A 110 -1.16 -1.24 -18.05
N ASP A 111 -2.22 -0.93 -17.31
CA ASP A 111 -3.60 -1.31 -17.63
C ASP A 111 -4.08 -0.66 -18.94
N GLU A 112 -3.59 0.55 -19.24
CA GLU A 112 -3.95 1.33 -20.42
C GLU A 112 -3.24 0.89 -21.72
N LYS A 113 -2.34 -0.12 -21.67
CA LYS A 113 -1.59 -0.62 -22.84
C LYS A 113 -2.45 -1.57 -23.67
N SER A 114 -3.34 -1.00 -24.48
CA SER A 114 -4.32 -1.76 -25.28
C SER A 114 -3.70 -2.75 -26.27
N GLU A 115 -2.45 -2.52 -26.65
CA GLU A 115 -1.69 -3.40 -27.54
C GLU A 115 -1.16 -4.68 -26.82
N ASP A 116 -1.22 -4.71 -25.48
CA ASP A 116 -0.73 -5.85 -24.69
C ASP A 116 -1.87 -6.47 -23.87
N PRO A 117 -2.50 -7.54 -24.39
CA PRO A 117 -3.64 -8.18 -23.74
C PRO A 117 -3.29 -8.84 -22.39
N THR A 118 -2.00 -9.04 -22.10
CA THR A 118 -1.57 -9.59 -20.80
C THR A 118 -1.66 -8.57 -19.69
N ARG A 119 -1.63 -7.27 -20.03
CA ARG A 119 -1.69 -6.14 -19.09
C ARG A 119 -2.95 -5.32 -19.21
N TYR A 120 -3.48 -5.19 -20.43
CA TYR A 120 -4.63 -4.34 -20.71
C TYR A 120 -5.87 -4.72 -19.90
N THR A 121 -6.56 -3.70 -19.43
CA THR A 121 -7.88 -3.77 -18.82
C THR A 121 -8.77 -2.64 -19.33
N GLU A 122 -10.06 -2.90 -19.47
CA GLU A 122 -11.05 -1.85 -19.80
C GLU A 122 -11.43 -1.09 -18.53
N PRO A 123 -11.37 0.26 -18.49
CA PRO A 123 -11.50 1.04 -17.24
C PRO A 123 -12.74 0.73 -16.41
N TRP A 124 -13.91 0.69 -17.06
CA TRP A 124 -15.21 0.58 -16.38
C TRP A 124 -15.68 -0.85 -16.10
N THR A 125 -14.94 -1.85 -16.58
CA THR A 125 -15.26 -3.27 -16.41
C THR A 125 -14.08 -4.02 -15.81
N THR A 126 -13.20 -4.60 -16.64
CA THR A 126 -12.15 -5.51 -16.18
C THR A 126 -11.13 -4.86 -15.24
N TYR A 127 -10.85 -3.55 -15.36
CA TYR A 127 -10.03 -2.83 -14.40
C TYR A 127 -10.68 -2.79 -13.00
N GLN A 128 -11.95 -2.38 -12.94
CA GLN A 128 -12.70 -2.38 -11.68
C GLN A 128 -12.83 -3.79 -11.10
N ASP A 129 -13.04 -4.81 -11.94
CA ASP A 129 -13.13 -6.19 -11.48
C ASP A 129 -11.79 -6.69 -10.89
N CYS A 130 -10.66 -6.31 -11.52
CA CYS A 130 -9.34 -6.58 -10.95
C CYS A 130 -9.20 -5.89 -9.59
N LEU A 131 -9.52 -4.58 -9.50
CA LEU A 131 -9.40 -3.84 -8.25
C LEU A 131 -10.27 -4.42 -7.12
N ARG A 132 -11.51 -4.86 -7.41
CA ARG A 132 -12.36 -5.54 -6.41
C ARG A 132 -11.66 -6.74 -5.78
N ARG A 133 -10.91 -7.53 -6.56
CA ARG A 133 -10.17 -8.69 -6.02
C ARG A 133 -9.14 -8.29 -4.96
N TYR A 134 -8.48 -7.11 -5.09
CA TYR A 134 -7.60 -6.59 -4.06
C TYR A 134 -8.38 -6.16 -2.82
N LEU A 135 -9.52 -5.48 -3.00
CA LEU A 135 -10.36 -5.02 -1.91
C LEU A 135 -10.89 -6.20 -1.10
N ASP A 136 -11.43 -7.20 -1.78
CA ASP A 136 -12.02 -8.38 -1.15
C ASP A 136 -10.96 -9.23 -0.45
N GLY A 137 -9.82 -9.47 -1.10
CA GLY A 137 -8.72 -10.19 -0.49
C GLY A 137 -8.20 -9.53 0.80
N ALA A 138 -8.07 -8.19 0.81
CA ALA A 138 -7.70 -7.46 2.03
C ALA A 138 -8.77 -7.58 3.13
N ARG A 139 -10.04 -7.41 2.76
CA ARG A 139 -11.19 -7.53 3.70
C ARG A 139 -11.26 -8.93 4.34
N GLU A 140 -11.08 -9.99 3.56
CA GLU A 140 -11.05 -11.37 4.04
C GLU A 140 -9.95 -11.61 5.09
N ARG A 141 -8.87 -10.84 5.05
CA ARG A 141 -7.78 -10.88 6.03
C ARG A 141 -7.99 -9.92 7.20
N GLY A 142 -9.10 -9.19 7.23
CA GLY A 142 -9.38 -8.15 8.23
C GLY A 142 -8.52 -6.90 8.06
N ALA A 143 -7.80 -6.78 6.95
CA ALA A 143 -7.00 -5.60 6.60
C ALA A 143 -7.87 -4.51 5.98
N ARG A 144 -7.36 -3.28 6.00
CA ARG A 144 -8.03 -2.12 5.42
C ARG A 144 -7.57 -1.88 3.98
N PRO A 145 -8.40 -2.10 2.96
CA PRO A 145 -8.06 -1.73 1.59
C PRO A 145 -8.17 -0.22 1.37
N VAL A 146 -7.27 0.31 0.54
CA VAL A 146 -7.20 1.71 0.14
C VAL A 146 -6.84 1.76 -1.34
N LEU A 147 -7.57 2.54 -2.12
CA LEU A 147 -7.24 2.82 -3.51
C LEU A 147 -6.45 4.13 -3.63
N ALA A 148 -5.50 4.18 -4.54
CA ALA A 148 -4.82 5.41 -4.95
C ALA A 148 -4.89 5.53 -6.47
N THR A 149 -5.40 6.65 -6.97
CA THR A 149 -5.36 6.93 -8.41
C THR A 149 -3.90 6.97 -8.89
N PRO A 150 -3.62 6.61 -10.15
CA PRO A 150 -2.25 6.64 -10.67
C PRO A 150 -1.67 8.04 -10.55
N VAL A 151 -0.37 8.12 -10.26
CA VAL A 151 0.34 9.40 -10.32
C VAL A 151 0.48 9.84 -11.77
N GLU A 152 0.30 11.14 -12.07
CA GLU A 152 0.37 11.64 -13.43
C GLU A 152 1.80 11.62 -13.99
N ARG A 153 1.88 11.32 -15.28
CA ARG A 153 3.11 11.52 -16.05
C ARG A 153 3.40 13.01 -16.21
N ARG A 154 4.65 13.33 -16.45
CA ARG A 154 5.04 14.67 -16.88
C ARG A 154 4.59 14.89 -18.33
N ARG A 155 3.48 15.56 -18.51
CA ARG A 155 2.99 15.99 -19.83
C ARG A 155 2.38 17.38 -19.75
N PHE A 156 2.75 18.20 -20.72
CA PHE A 156 2.25 19.56 -20.86
C PHE A 156 1.78 19.77 -22.30
N ASP A 157 0.77 20.62 -22.48
CA ASP A 157 0.34 21.07 -23.80
C ASP A 157 1.18 22.23 -24.34
N ALA A 158 0.75 22.81 -25.46
CA ALA A 158 1.48 23.90 -26.11
C ALA A 158 1.44 25.22 -25.31
N ASP A 159 0.46 25.39 -24.44
CA ASP A 159 0.29 26.57 -23.59
C ASP A 159 1.03 26.43 -22.26
N GLY A 160 1.61 25.28 -22.00
CA GLY A 160 2.38 24.97 -20.77
C GLY A 160 1.49 24.48 -19.62
N ASP A 161 0.28 24.06 -19.91
CA ASP A 161 -0.60 23.47 -18.92
C ASP A 161 -0.38 21.96 -18.80
N ALA A 162 -0.30 21.48 -17.55
CA ALA A 162 -0.18 20.06 -17.26
C ALA A 162 -1.48 19.34 -17.65
N VAL A 163 -1.36 18.26 -18.44
CA VAL A 163 -2.51 17.55 -18.96
C VAL A 163 -2.60 16.11 -18.43
N PRO A 164 -3.83 15.61 -18.13
CA PRO A 164 -4.06 14.24 -17.69
C PRO A 164 -3.61 13.22 -18.73
N THR A 165 -3.06 12.10 -18.29
CA THR A 165 -2.47 11.08 -19.17
C THR A 165 -3.10 9.69 -19.06
N HIS A 166 -3.99 9.47 -18.09
CA HIS A 166 -4.52 8.13 -17.76
C HIS A 166 -5.95 7.89 -18.26
N GLY A 167 -6.46 8.74 -19.17
CA GLY A 167 -7.80 8.55 -19.76
C GLY A 167 -8.89 8.36 -18.70
N ALA A 168 -9.67 7.29 -18.82
CA ALA A 168 -10.81 7.03 -17.94
C ALA A 168 -10.44 6.26 -16.65
N TYR A 169 -9.21 5.75 -16.49
CA TYR A 169 -8.83 4.91 -15.34
C TYR A 169 -8.99 5.60 -13.98
N PRO A 170 -8.56 6.88 -13.79
CA PRO A 170 -8.77 7.56 -12.53
C PRO A 170 -10.24 7.73 -12.18
N ALA A 171 -11.08 8.08 -13.18
CA ALA A 171 -12.52 8.22 -12.99
C ALA A 171 -13.19 6.89 -12.61
N ALA A 172 -12.79 5.80 -13.27
CA ALA A 172 -13.29 4.46 -12.96
C ALA A 172 -12.87 4.00 -11.54
N MET A 173 -11.65 4.33 -11.10
CA MET A 173 -11.20 4.02 -9.73
C MET A 173 -11.94 4.86 -8.68
N ARG A 174 -12.20 6.16 -8.92
CA ARG A 174 -13.00 7.02 -8.03
C ARG A 174 -14.40 6.46 -7.84
N ALA A 175 -15.07 6.12 -8.95
CA ALA A 175 -16.41 5.53 -8.91
C ALA A 175 -16.44 4.19 -8.13
N LEU A 176 -15.43 3.34 -8.33
CA LEU A 176 -15.30 2.10 -7.59
C LEU A 176 -15.09 2.36 -6.09
N ALA A 177 -14.20 3.27 -5.73
CA ALA A 177 -13.93 3.61 -4.32
C ALA A 177 -15.19 4.10 -3.60
N GLU A 178 -16.00 4.91 -4.26
CA GLU A 178 -17.30 5.38 -3.76
C GLU A 178 -18.28 4.21 -3.59
N ALA A 179 -18.46 3.38 -4.63
CA ALA A 179 -19.36 2.24 -4.61
C ALA A 179 -19.01 1.20 -3.55
N GLU A 180 -17.72 0.97 -3.32
CA GLU A 180 -17.18 0.01 -2.34
C GLU A 180 -17.02 0.60 -0.93
N GLY A 181 -17.21 1.91 -0.76
CA GLY A 181 -17.04 2.59 0.52
C GLY A 181 -15.63 2.52 1.07
N VAL A 182 -14.60 2.51 0.20
CA VAL A 182 -13.19 2.46 0.59
C VAL A 182 -12.53 3.81 0.49
N ALA A 183 -11.47 4.03 1.27
CA ALA A 183 -10.70 5.26 1.19
C ALA A 183 -10.01 5.36 -0.18
N LEU A 184 -10.04 6.57 -0.74
CA LEU A 184 -9.35 6.92 -1.99
C LEU A 184 -8.32 8.02 -1.73
N LEU A 185 -7.10 7.79 -2.18
CA LEU A 185 -6.04 8.80 -2.29
C LEU A 185 -6.04 9.31 -3.74
N ASP A 186 -6.45 10.56 -3.94
CA ASP A 186 -6.55 11.13 -5.29
C ASP A 186 -5.21 11.67 -5.77
N ILE A 187 -4.25 10.76 -5.99
CA ILE A 187 -2.89 11.09 -6.34
C ILE A 187 -2.79 11.67 -7.76
N GLU A 188 -3.66 11.25 -8.68
CA GLU A 188 -3.72 11.82 -10.03
C GLU A 188 -3.97 13.32 -9.96
N ALA A 189 -5.03 13.76 -9.31
CA ALA A 189 -5.37 15.18 -9.21
C ALA A 189 -4.28 15.99 -8.48
N LEU A 190 -3.69 15.43 -7.43
CA LEU A 190 -2.65 16.10 -6.64
C LEU A 190 -1.31 16.20 -7.38
N SER A 191 -0.92 15.17 -8.12
CA SER A 191 0.30 15.20 -8.92
C SER A 191 0.16 16.11 -10.14
N LEU A 192 -1.01 16.10 -10.80
CA LEU A 192 -1.31 17.04 -11.88
C LEU A 192 -1.18 18.49 -11.39
N ALA A 193 -1.78 18.82 -10.24
CA ALA A 193 -1.67 20.14 -9.63
C ALA A 193 -0.22 20.49 -9.21
N LEU A 194 0.57 19.49 -8.79
CA LEU A 194 1.99 19.70 -8.49
C LEU A 194 2.78 20.02 -9.76
N TRP A 195 2.58 19.24 -10.84
CA TRP A 195 3.26 19.48 -12.12
C TRP A 195 2.86 20.83 -12.72
N GLN A 196 1.59 21.20 -12.65
CA GLN A 196 1.13 22.53 -13.09
C GLN A 196 1.85 23.67 -12.35
N ARG A 197 2.01 23.55 -11.02
CA ARG A 197 2.67 24.59 -10.22
C ARG A 197 4.17 24.69 -10.49
N LEU A 198 4.84 23.57 -10.77
CA LEU A 198 6.26 23.54 -11.09
C LEU A 198 6.52 24.02 -12.52
N GLY A 199 5.58 23.81 -13.43
CA GLY A 199 5.72 24.14 -14.84
C GLY A 199 6.65 23.22 -15.62
N VAL A 200 6.78 23.51 -16.91
CA VAL A 200 7.42 22.63 -17.90
C VAL A 200 8.87 22.28 -17.55
N GLU A 201 9.66 23.27 -17.17
CA GLU A 201 11.11 23.06 -17.00
C GLU A 201 11.45 22.47 -15.62
N GLU A 202 10.89 23.03 -14.56
CA GLU A 202 11.23 22.56 -13.22
C GLU A 202 10.76 21.14 -12.97
N THR A 203 9.62 20.74 -13.53
CA THR A 203 9.11 19.36 -13.40
C THR A 203 10.11 18.32 -13.91
N LYS A 204 10.98 18.63 -14.87
CA LYS A 204 12.02 17.71 -15.34
C LYS A 204 12.93 17.24 -14.20
N THR A 205 13.19 18.08 -13.22
CA THR A 205 14.05 17.76 -12.07
C THR A 205 13.45 16.73 -11.11
N TYR A 206 12.19 16.34 -11.32
CA TYR A 206 11.46 15.32 -10.53
C TYR A 206 11.41 13.96 -11.23
N PHE A 207 11.80 13.91 -12.49
CA PHE A 207 11.75 12.70 -13.31
C PHE A 207 13.17 12.23 -13.67
N ASN A 208 13.27 11.02 -14.18
CA ASN A 208 14.52 10.47 -14.67
C ASN A 208 14.90 11.15 -16.00
N TRP A 209 15.27 12.42 -15.89
CA TRP A 209 15.52 13.30 -17.01
C TRP A 209 16.99 13.75 -17.03
N THR A 210 17.71 13.30 -18.04
CA THR A 210 19.11 13.63 -18.27
C THR A 210 19.33 14.09 -19.72
N ALA A 211 20.54 14.39 -20.09
CA ALA A 211 20.87 14.70 -21.48
C ALA A 211 20.65 13.51 -22.43
N THR A 212 20.73 12.30 -21.91
CA THR A 212 20.62 11.04 -22.68
C THR A 212 19.32 10.29 -22.44
N GLU A 213 18.62 10.56 -21.36
CA GLU A 213 17.34 9.94 -21.02
C GLU A 213 16.30 11.03 -20.73
N GLN A 214 15.12 10.90 -21.31
CA GLN A 214 14.01 11.83 -21.17
C GLN A 214 12.75 11.08 -20.76
N ASP A 215 12.79 10.48 -19.58
CA ASP A 215 11.65 9.76 -19.03
C ASP A 215 10.63 10.74 -18.42
N ASN A 216 9.38 10.62 -18.85
CA ASN A 216 8.26 11.42 -18.36
C ASN A 216 7.35 10.64 -17.40
N THR A 217 7.75 9.44 -17.00
CA THR A 217 6.94 8.52 -16.20
C THR A 217 7.61 8.17 -14.88
N HIS A 218 8.92 7.83 -14.93
CA HIS A 218 9.63 7.34 -13.75
C HIS A 218 10.38 8.48 -13.06
N PHE A 219 10.37 8.44 -11.74
CA PHE A 219 10.94 9.49 -10.89
C PHE A 219 12.43 9.24 -10.63
N ASN A 220 13.11 10.33 -10.35
CA ASN A 220 14.35 10.37 -9.59
C ASN A 220 14.05 10.60 -8.09
N PRO A 221 15.05 10.68 -7.18
CA PRO A 221 14.79 10.87 -5.75
C PRO A 221 13.92 12.08 -5.39
N PRO A 222 14.11 13.30 -5.95
CA PRO A 222 13.22 14.42 -5.72
C PRO A 222 11.74 14.12 -6.04
N GLY A 223 11.49 13.51 -7.18
CA GLY A 223 10.12 13.15 -7.61
C GLY A 223 9.48 12.10 -6.72
N ALA A 224 10.20 11.04 -6.42
CA ALA A 224 9.72 9.98 -5.53
C ALA A 224 9.38 10.53 -4.13
N ILE A 225 10.22 11.40 -3.58
CA ILE A 225 9.99 12.06 -2.28
C ILE A 225 8.75 12.95 -2.34
N ALA A 226 8.57 13.72 -3.43
CA ALA A 226 7.41 14.60 -3.58
C ALA A 226 6.12 13.79 -3.64
N VAL A 227 6.05 12.72 -4.45
CA VAL A 227 4.88 11.85 -4.57
C VAL A 227 4.61 11.10 -3.25
N ALA A 228 5.64 10.55 -2.60
CA ALA A 228 5.49 9.89 -1.30
C ALA A 228 4.90 10.83 -0.23
N ARG A 229 5.27 12.12 -0.27
CA ARG A 229 4.68 13.15 0.61
C ARG A 229 3.20 13.36 0.32
N LEU A 230 2.78 13.39 -0.95
CA LEU A 230 1.37 13.45 -1.33
C LEU A 230 0.61 12.24 -0.79
N VAL A 231 1.15 11.04 -0.99
CA VAL A 231 0.55 9.79 -0.48
C VAL A 231 0.41 9.84 1.05
N ALA A 232 1.44 10.25 1.78
CA ALA A 232 1.40 10.33 3.25
C ALA A 232 0.38 11.39 3.74
N ARG A 233 0.26 12.53 3.08
CA ARG A 233 -0.77 13.54 3.37
C ARG A 233 -2.18 13.02 3.15
N GLU A 234 -2.39 12.28 2.06
CA GLU A 234 -3.68 11.68 1.75
C GLU A 234 -4.05 10.54 2.73
N LEU A 235 -3.10 9.71 3.13
CA LEU A 235 -3.30 8.70 4.17
C LEU A 235 -3.76 9.34 5.49
N LEU A 236 -3.23 10.50 5.84
CA LEU A 236 -3.66 11.28 7.00
C LEU A 236 -5.05 11.91 6.76
N ARG A 237 -5.26 12.59 5.62
CA ARG A 237 -6.52 13.27 5.28
C ARG A 237 -7.70 12.30 5.28
N THR A 238 -7.52 11.13 4.70
CA THR A 238 -8.55 10.07 4.62
C THR A 238 -8.68 9.25 5.91
N ARG A 239 -7.92 9.62 6.96
CA ARG A 239 -7.90 8.91 8.25
C ARG A 239 -7.58 7.41 8.11
N VAL A 240 -6.79 7.05 7.10
CA VAL A 240 -6.17 5.72 7.02
C VAL A 240 -5.09 5.61 8.08
N LEU A 241 -4.29 6.66 8.21
CA LEU A 241 -3.31 6.81 9.28
C LEU A 241 -3.73 7.95 10.24
N ALA A 242 -3.38 7.79 11.50
CA ALA A 242 -3.57 8.82 12.53
C ALA A 242 -2.41 9.85 12.50
N PRO A 243 -2.60 11.07 13.06
CA PRO A 243 -1.55 12.09 13.09
C PRO A 243 -0.22 11.60 13.70
N ARG A 244 -0.27 10.74 14.72
CA ARG A 244 0.94 10.17 15.34
C ARG A 244 1.69 9.16 14.47
N GLU A 245 1.06 8.69 13.39
CA GLU A 245 1.64 7.68 12.49
C GLU A 245 2.36 8.33 11.29
N VAL A 246 2.20 9.64 11.09
CA VAL A 246 2.86 10.41 10.03
C VAL A 246 3.82 11.44 10.60
N ARG A 247 4.82 11.81 9.82
CA ARG A 247 5.84 12.80 10.21
C ARG A 247 6.40 13.54 8.99
N ARG A 248 7.11 14.62 9.21
CA ARG A 248 7.89 15.36 8.19
C ARG A 248 7.08 15.82 6.97
N LEU A 249 5.77 15.98 7.10
CA LEU A 249 4.94 16.35 5.95
C LEU A 249 5.31 17.74 5.39
N ASP A 250 5.85 18.63 6.24
CA ASP A 250 6.23 19.99 5.88
C ASP A 250 7.76 20.24 5.97
N GLU A 251 8.54 19.19 6.23
CA GLU A 251 9.99 19.25 6.31
C GLU A 251 10.63 18.88 4.96
N ASP A 252 11.82 19.42 4.70
CA ASP A 252 12.64 18.96 3.59
C ASP A 252 13.25 17.60 3.90
N VAL A 253 13.03 16.65 2.99
CA VAL A 253 13.65 15.34 3.01
C VAL A 253 14.74 15.32 1.95
N PRO A 254 16.01 15.15 2.35
CA PRO A 254 17.11 15.16 1.41
C PRO A 254 17.05 13.98 0.43
N ALA A 255 17.29 14.24 -0.86
CA ALA A 255 17.39 13.21 -1.88
C ALA A 255 18.45 12.14 -1.56
N SER A 256 19.50 12.51 -0.84
CA SER A 256 20.56 11.60 -0.39
C SER A 256 20.12 10.55 0.63
N TRP A 257 18.90 10.61 1.14
CA TRP A 257 18.35 9.55 2.01
C TRP A 257 17.85 8.34 1.20
N ILE A 258 17.63 8.52 -0.11
CA ILE A 258 17.32 7.37 -0.98
C ILE A 258 18.59 6.54 -1.15
N THR A 259 18.44 5.25 -0.98
CA THR A 259 19.48 4.25 -1.22
C THR A 259 18.94 3.16 -2.13
N TRP A 260 19.79 2.68 -3.02
CA TRP A 260 19.48 1.58 -3.92
C TRP A 260 20.27 0.36 -3.45
N PRO A 261 19.60 -0.66 -2.89
CA PRO A 261 20.28 -1.91 -2.55
C PRO A 261 20.76 -2.62 -3.82
N ASP A 262 21.73 -3.50 -3.66
CA ASP A 262 22.08 -4.42 -4.74
C ASP A 262 20.90 -5.35 -5.06
N ALA A 263 20.69 -5.65 -6.32
CA ALA A 263 19.70 -6.66 -6.70
C ALA A 263 20.09 -8.00 -6.03
N THR A 264 19.20 -8.55 -5.21
CA THR A 264 19.41 -9.89 -4.67
C THR A 264 19.38 -10.89 -5.83
N ALA A 265 20.48 -11.60 -6.02
CA ALA A 265 20.62 -12.67 -7.02
C ALA A 265 19.61 -13.81 -6.82
#